data_508bdfddc23646d3a40637aabf7c8f71
#
_entry.id   508bdfddc23646d3a40637aabf7c8f71
#
_cell.length_a   1.000
_cell.length_b   1.000
_cell.length_c   1.000
_cell.angle_alpha   90.00
_cell.angle_beta   90.00
_cell.angle_gamma   90.00
#
_symmetry.space_group_name_H-M   'P 1'
#
loop_
_entity.id
_entity.type
_entity.pdbx_description
1 polymer ?
#
loop_
_entity_poly.entity_id
_entity_poly.type
_entity_poly.pdbx_seq_one_letter_code
_entity_poly.pdbx_strand_id
1 'polypeptide(L)'
;MADVTDSAFRQIISTCSPPDVFYTEFVSADGLCSEKGRPKLMPHLAFKENERPIVAQFFGANPENFYKCAQLAVELGFDGIDINMGCPAGKIVKHDSGAGLIRNPELAKEIIHETKRGAGGLPVSVKTRIGYNKIVTEEWISHLIEAEPDAIIIHGRTMKEMSKVPAHWDEIGKAAVLCRKAGVLIIGNGDIKTHAEGLEKAKQYGLDGVMVGRGVFSNPWFFNPSVDPATKTPEEKITLLKKHVKLFTELWGNNKHFDVMKKFFKVYISGWEGAKELRMELMKSKNKEDVAKLLIS
;
A
#
# COMPACT_ATOMS: atom_id res chain seq x y z
N MET A 1 -2.23 0.48 -2.16
CA MET A 1 -3.72 0.34 -2.20
C MET A 1 -4.17 0.66 -3.61
N ALA A 2 -4.90 -0.26 -4.26
CA ALA A 2 -5.32 -0.08 -5.66
C ALA A 2 -6.08 1.23 -5.89
N ASP A 3 -5.75 1.92 -6.98
CA ASP A 3 -6.24 3.25 -7.37
C ASP A 3 -6.04 4.35 -6.33
N VAL A 4 -5.04 4.21 -5.47
CA VAL A 4 -4.82 5.12 -4.35
C VAL A 4 -3.37 5.54 -4.20
N THR A 5 -2.45 4.56 -4.14
CA THR A 5 -1.04 4.82 -3.85
C THR A 5 -0.19 4.69 -5.11
N ASP A 6 -0.66 5.31 -6.20
CA ASP A 6 0.14 5.46 -7.43
C ASP A 6 1.31 6.44 -7.23
N SER A 7 2.22 6.52 -8.19
CA SER A 7 3.39 7.40 -8.10
C SER A 7 3.00 8.87 -7.92
N ALA A 8 1.88 9.32 -8.51
CA ALA A 8 1.44 10.70 -8.34
C ALA A 8 1.15 11.03 -6.86
N PHE A 9 0.41 10.15 -6.16
CA PHE A 9 0.12 10.35 -4.73
C PHE A 9 1.36 10.12 -3.86
N ARG A 10 2.19 9.10 -4.14
CA ARG A 10 3.42 8.85 -3.38
C ARG A 10 4.39 10.04 -3.46
N GLN A 11 4.51 10.71 -4.61
CA GLN A 11 5.32 11.92 -4.75
C GLN A 11 4.78 13.10 -3.91
N ILE A 12 3.46 13.20 -3.71
CA ILE A 12 2.90 14.20 -2.77
C ILE A 12 3.33 13.86 -1.34
N ILE A 13 3.19 12.61 -0.93
CA ILE A 13 3.61 12.18 0.40
C ILE A 13 5.11 12.37 0.58
N SER A 14 5.93 11.98 -0.39
CA SER A 14 7.39 12.22 -0.37
C SER A 14 7.75 13.69 -0.17
N THR A 15 6.98 14.61 -0.79
CA THR A 15 7.21 16.05 -0.63
C THR A 15 6.80 16.57 0.75
N CYS A 16 5.74 16.02 1.34
CA CYS A 16 5.22 16.47 2.63
C CYS A 16 5.94 15.81 3.80
N SER A 17 6.15 14.49 3.71
CA SER A 17 6.60 13.66 4.82
C SER A 17 6.87 12.23 4.31
N PRO A 18 8.06 11.93 3.79
CA PRO A 18 8.35 10.59 3.29
C PRO A 18 8.32 9.57 4.44
N PRO A 19 7.73 8.38 4.23
CA PRO A 19 7.96 7.23 5.11
C PRO A 19 9.37 6.68 4.91
N ASP A 20 9.81 5.77 5.81
CA ASP A 20 11.09 5.07 5.67
C ASP A 20 11.11 4.17 4.42
N VAL A 21 9.95 3.60 4.02
CA VAL A 21 9.81 2.74 2.82
C VAL A 21 8.46 2.96 2.16
N PHE A 22 8.47 3.17 0.85
CA PHE A 22 7.26 3.19 0.03
C PHE A 22 6.93 1.81 -0.56
N TYR A 23 5.65 1.56 -0.79
CA TYR A 23 5.15 0.39 -1.52
C TYR A 23 4.32 0.85 -2.72
N THR A 24 4.48 0.19 -3.86
CA THR A 24 3.61 0.44 -5.02
C THR A 24 2.16 0.02 -4.72
N GLU A 25 1.25 0.33 -5.61
CA GLU A 25 -0.02 -0.39 -5.70
C GLU A 25 0.27 -1.86 -6.01
N PHE A 26 -0.60 -2.78 -5.55
CA PHE A 26 -0.41 -4.19 -5.89
C PHE A 26 -0.83 -4.46 -7.34
N VAL A 27 0.02 -5.15 -8.08
CA VAL A 27 -0.15 -5.44 -9.50
C VAL A 27 -0.29 -6.95 -9.72
N SER A 28 -1.16 -7.35 -10.66
CA SER A 28 -1.34 -8.77 -10.98
C SER A 28 -0.09 -9.35 -11.66
N ALA A 29 0.52 -10.37 -11.06
CA ALA A 29 1.63 -11.11 -11.64
C ALA A 29 1.21 -11.78 -12.96
N ASP A 30 0.03 -12.43 -12.99
CA ASP A 30 -0.51 -13.06 -14.19
C ASP A 30 -0.78 -12.02 -15.30
N GLY A 31 -1.28 -10.84 -14.92
CA GLY A 31 -1.51 -9.74 -15.85
C GLY A 31 -0.21 -9.20 -16.45
N LEU A 32 0.85 -9.02 -15.63
CA LEU A 32 2.16 -8.55 -16.10
C LEU A 32 2.85 -9.57 -17.02
N CYS A 33 2.63 -10.86 -16.80
CA CYS A 33 3.16 -11.93 -17.62
C CYS A 33 2.35 -12.16 -18.93
N SER A 34 1.20 -11.50 -19.09
CA SER A 34 0.40 -11.58 -20.31
C SER A 34 0.69 -10.44 -21.29
N GLU A 35 0.73 -10.72 -22.59
CA GLU A 35 0.97 -9.71 -23.64
C GLU A 35 -0.05 -8.57 -23.60
N LYS A 36 -1.34 -8.89 -23.37
CA LYS A 36 -2.43 -7.90 -23.32
C LYS A 36 -2.48 -7.10 -22.01
N GLY A 37 -2.05 -7.70 -20.91
CA GLY A 37 -2.10 -7.10 -19.58
C GLY A 37 -0.89 -6.21 -19.29
N ARG A 38 0.30 -6.63 -19.70
CA ARG A 38 1.57 -5.94 -19.41
C ARG A 38 1.55 -4.44 -19.72
N PRO A 39 1.18 -3.98 -20.93
CA PRO A 39 1.18 -2.54 -21.23
C PRO A 39 0.23 -1.73 -20.36
N LYS A 40 -0.87 -2.32 -19.90
CA LYS A 40 -1.87 -1.66 -19.05
C LYS A 40 -1.43 -1.59 -17.59
N LEU A 41 -0.61 -2.54 -17.13
CA LEU A 41 -0.21 -2.67 -15.74
C LEU A 41 1.15 -2.02 -15.44
N MET A 42 2.04 -1.89 -16.42
CA MET A 42 3.34 -1.24 -16.26
C MET A 42 3.27 0.17 -15.62
N PRO A 43 2.30 1.05 -15.95
CA PRO A 43 2.20 2.35 -15.30
C PRO A 43 1.99 2.31 -13.78
N HIS A 44 1.43 1.21 -13.22
CA HIS A 44 1.29 1.03 -11.78
C HIS A 44 2.62 0.78 -11.06
N LEU A 45 3.65 0.35 -11.80
CA LEU A 45 5.01 0.15 -11.31
C LEU A 45 5.90 1.41 -11.46
N ALA A 46 5.37 2.51 -12.04
CA ALA A 46 6.12 3.74 -12.16
C ALA A 46 6.48 4.33 -10.80
N PHE A 47 7.72 4.83 -10.66
CA PHE A 47 8.18 5.58 -9.49
C PHE A 47 9.25 6.61 -9.88
N LYS A 48 9.60 7.48 -8.96
CA LYS A 48 10.66 8.50 -9.06
C LYS A 48 11.67 8.32 -7.93
N GLU A 49 12.87 8.85 -8.10
CA GLU A 49 13.96 8.71 -7.11
C GLU A 49 13.59 9.23 -5.70
N ASN A 50 12.74 10.23 -5.60
CA ASN A 50 12.25 10.73 -4.31
C ASN A 50 11.22 9.84 -3.61
N GLU A 51 10.88 8.69 -4.22
CA GLU A 51 10.04 7.66 -3.61
C GLU A 51 10.86 6.48 -3.04
N ARG A 52 12.21 6.54 -3.13
CA ARG A 52 13.08 5.50 -2.58
C ARG A 52 13.23 5.62 -1.05
N PRO A 53 13.41 4.50 -0.34
CA PRO A 53 13.31 3.10 -0.81
C PRO A 53 11.88 2.72 -1.20
N ILE A 54 11.74 1.99 -2.33
CA ILE A 54 10.42 1.59 -2.85
C ILE A 54 10.35 0.10 -3.17
N VAL A 55 9.29 -0.54 -2.70
CA VAL A 55 9.02 -1.97 -2.84
C VAL A 55 7.90 -2.20 -3.87
N ALA A 56 8.14 -3.07 -4.86
CA ALA A 56 7.14 -3.51 -5.82
C ALA A 56 6.21 -4.55 -5.20
N GLN A 57 4.89 -4.31 -5.17
CA GLN A 57 3.94 -5.26 -4.60
C GLN A 57 3.17 -6.01 -5.70
N PHE A 58 3.22 -7.35 -5.68
CA PHE A 58 2.52 -8.20 -6.62
C PHE A 58 1.47 -9.09 -5.95
N PHE A 59 0.44 -9.48 -6.71
CA PHE A 59 -0.53 -10.50 -6.29
C PHE A 59 -0.79 -11.49 -7.42
N GLY A 60 -1.10 -12.72 -7.08
CA GLY A 60 -1.36 -13.82 -8.01
C GLY A 60 -1.43 -15.15 -7.27
N ALA A 61 -1.52 -16.24 -8.03
CA ALA A 61 -1.51 -17.60 -7.52
C ALA A 61 -0.57 -18.53 -8.35
N ASN A 62 0.16 -18.00 -9.32
CA ASN A 62 1.09 -18.78 -10.14
C ASN A 62 2.55 -18.46 -9.73
N PRO A 63 3.28 -19.41 -9.12
CA PRO A 63 4.66 -19.20 -8.65
C PRO A 63 5.62 -18.76 -9.75
N GLU A 64 5.52 -19.34 -10.97
CA GLU A 64 6.38 -18.98 -12.10
C GLU A 64 6.19 -17.50 -12.51
N ASN A 65 4.96 -16.99 -12.45
CA ASN A 65 4.70 -15.58 -12.75
C ASN A 65 5.30 -14.66 -11.68
N PHE A 66 5.37 -15.10 -10.42
CA PHE A 66 6.07 -14.36 -9.37
C PHE A 66 7.59 -14.34 -9.62
N TYR A 67 8.19 -15.44 -10.04
CA TYR A 67 9.60 -15.48 -10.48
C TYR A 67 9.89 -14.42 -11.55
N LYS A 68 9.07 -14.40 -12.62
CA LYS A 68 9.21 -13.43 -13.72
C LYS A 68 8.98 -11.98 -13.27
N CYS A 69 8.00 -11.75 -12.37
CA CYS A 69 7.75 -10.41 -11.82
C CYS A 69 8.87 -9.95 -10.89
N ALA A 70 9.52 -10.87 -10.17
CA ALA A 70 10.67 -10.56 -9.36
C ALA A 70 11.86 -10.12 -10.24
N GLN A 71 12.15 -10.82 -11.33
CA GLN A 71 13.15 -10.40 -12.30
C GLN A 71 12.83 -9.01 -12.90
N LEU A 72 11.56 -8.76 -13.25
CA LEU A 72 11.12 -7.46 -13.72
C LEU A 72 11.34 -6.36 -12.67
N ALA A 73 11.11 -6.63 -11.39
CA ALA A 73 11.37 -5.67 -10.32
C ALA A 73 12.86 -5.31 -10.20
N VAL A 74 13.75 -6.30 -10.36
CA VAL A 74 15.20 -6.07 -10.44
C VAL A 74 15.56 -5.19 -11.66
N GLU A 75 15.04 -5.52 -12.83
CA GLU A 75 15.28 -4.76 -14.08
C GLU A 75 14.81 -3.30 -13.97
N LEU A 76 13.68 -3.07 -13.30
CA LEU A 76 13.12 -1.73 -13.06
C LEU A 76 13.83 -0.97 -11.93
N GLY A 77 14.73 -1.61 -11.20
CA GLY A 77 15.54 -0.99 -10.15
C GLY A 77 14.76 -0.73 -8.86
N PHE A 78 13.81 -1.59 -8.46
CA PHE A 78 13.16 -1.54 -7.16
C PHE A 78 14.15 -1.90 -6.02
N ASP A 79 13.83 -1.44 -4.81
CA ASP A 79 14.64 -1.69 -3.61
C ASP A 79 14.17 -2.95 -2.84
N GLY A 80 13.05 -3.55 -3.24
CA GLY A 80 12.49 -4.78 -2.67
C GLY A 80 11.23 -5.24 -3.38
N ILE A 81 10.76 -6.42 -3.00
CA ILE A 81 9.56 -7.05 -3.57
C ILE A 81 8.63 -7.45 -2.43
N ASP A 82 7.33 -7.27 -2.61
CA ASP A 82 6.31 -7.70 -1.65
C ASP A 82 5.24 -8.56 -2.30
N ILE A 83 4.84 -9.60 -1.61
CA ILE A 83 3.78 -10.52 -2.04
C ILE A 83 2.50 -10.19 -1.28
N ASN A 84 1.45 -9.77 -2.00
CA ASN A 84 0.16 -9.49 -1.40
C ASN A 84 -0.63 -10.77 -1.12
N MET A 85 -0.66 -11.19 0.14
CA MET A 85 -1.46 -12.30 0.68
C MET A 85 -2.60 -11.80 1.60
N GLY A 86 -3.04 -10.54 1.42
CA GLY A 86 -4.01 -9.92 2.33
C GLY A 86 -5.20 -9.23 1.67
N CYS A 87 -5.22 -9.05 0.34
CA CYS A 87 -6.33 -8.39 -0.35
C CYS A 87 -7.62 -9.23 -0.24
N PRO A 88 -8.73 -8.66 0.31
CA PRO A 88 -9.97 -9.39 0.51
C PRO A 88 -10.94 -9.29 -0.68
N ALA A 89 -10.55 -8.65 -1.78
CA ALA A 89 -11.44 -8.42 -2.92
C ALA A 89 -11.91 -9.74 -3.54
N GLY A 90 -13.23 -9.92 -3.66
CA GLY A 90 -13.83 -11.20 -4.07
C GLY A 90 -13.31 -11.73 -5.41
N LYS A 91 -13.02 -10.85 -6.38
CA LYS A 91 -12.42 -11.25 -7.66
C LYS A 91 -11.01 -11.85 -7.49
N ILE A 92 -10.23 -11.34 -6.55
CA ILE A 92 -8.86 -11.81 -6.27
C ILE A 92 -8.91 -13.13 -5.51
N VAL A 93 -9.71 -13.20 -4.45
CA VAL A 93 -9.82 -14.37 -3.57
C VAL A 93 -10.41 -15.60 -4.26
N LYS A 94 -11.29 -15.41 -5.26
CA LYS A 94 -11.85 -16.52 -6.07
C LYS A 94 -10.79 -17.28 -6.89
N HIS A 95 -9.67 -16.64 -7.18
CA HIS A 95 -8.53 -17.22 -7.90
C HIS A 95 -7.38 -17.59 -6.96
N ASP A 96 -7.67 -17.92 -5.71
CA ASP A 96 -6.72 -18.28 -4.65
C ASP A 96 -5.57 -17.29 -4.46
N SER A 97 -5.78 -16.04 -4.87
CA SER A 97 -4.82 -14.93 -4.75
C SER A 97 -5.13 -14.03 -3.56
N GLY A 98 -4.19 -13.16 -3.19
CA GLY A 98 -4.37 -12.26 -2.07
C GLY A 98 -4.67 -13.02 -0.77
N ALA A 99 -5.73 -12.65 -0.04
CA ALA A 99 -6.11 -13.37 1.19
C ALA A 99 -6.55 -14.82 0.94
N GLY A 100 -6.80 -15.24 -0.30
CA GLY A 100 -7.10 -16.63 -0.67
C GLY A 100 -5.95 -17.58 -0.33
N LEU A 101 -4.71 -17.12 -0.43
CA LEU A 101 -3.50 -17.90 -0.13
C LEU A 101 -3.44 -18.39 1.34
N ILE A 102 -4.13 -17.72 2.27
CA ILE A 102 -4.20 -18.18 3.67
C ILE A 102 -4.82 -19.59 3.78
N ARG A 103 -5.60 -20.01 2.80
CA ARG A 103 -6.22 -21.35 2.74
C ARG A 103 -5.33 -22.40 2.10
N ASN A 104 -4.20 -21.98 1.52
CA ASN A 104 -3.26 -22.88 0.84
C ASN A 104 -1.82 -22.48 1.22
N PRO A 105 -1.36 -22.88 2.42
CA PRO A 105 -0.02 -22.53 2.91
C PRO A 105 1.11 -23.06 2.00
N GLU A 106 0.95 -24.23 1.39
CA GLU A 106 1.98 -24.80 0.52
C GLU A 106 2.18 -23.94 -0.73
N LEU A 107 1.10 -23.50 -1.36
CA LEU A 107 1.18 -22.57 -2.49
C LEU A 107 1.80 -21.22 -2.08
N ALA A 108 1.47 -20.73 -0.89
CA ALA A 108 2.06 -19.50 -0.38
C ALA A 108 3.57 -19.62 -0.20
N LYS A 109 4.07 -20.74 0.34
CA LYS A 109 5.51 -21.03 0.46
C LYS A 109 6.19 -21.11 -0.91
N GLU A 110 5.58 -21.83 -1.85
CA GLU A 110 6.11 -21.94 -3.21
C GLU A 110 6.24 -20.57 -3.88
N ILE A 111 5.23 -19.71 -3.75
CA ILE A 111 5.26 -18.33 -4.26
C ILE A 111 6.41 -17.52 -3.63
N ILE A 112 6.64 -17.64 -2.32
CA ILE A 112 7.75 -16.95 -1.64
C ILE A 112 9.08 -17.45 -2.21
N HIS A 113 9.29 -18.76 -2.31
CA HIS A 113 10.52 -19.34 -2.84
C HIS A 113 10.79 -18.90 -4.28
N GLU A 114 9.78 -18.95 -5.16
CA GLU A 114 9.94 -18.52 -6.55
C GLU A 114 10.21 -17.01 -6.66
N THR A 115 9.58 -16.20 -5.81
CA THR A 115 9.86 -14.76 -5.76
C THR A 115 11.31 -14.51 -5.34
N LYS A 116 11.79 -15.18 -4.29
CA LYS A 116 13.20 -15.07 -3.81
C LYS A 116 14.19 -15.52 -4.89
N ARG A 117 13.88 -16.61 -5.59
CA ARG A 117 14.71 -17.11 -6.69
C ARG A 117 14.87 -16.10 -7.83
N GLY A 118 13.80 -15.34 -8.15
CA GLY A 118 13.82 -14.31 -9.19
C GLY A 118 14.33 -12.95 -8.72
N ALA A 119 14.45 -12.72 -7.42
CA ALA A 119 14.69 -11.40 -6.81
C ALA A 119 16.13 -10.88 -6.94
N GLY A 120 17.10 -11.70 -7.39
CA GLY A 120 18.48 -11.25 -7.60
C GLY A 120 19.18 -10.66 -6.37
N GLY A 121 18.76 -11.06 -5.17
CA GLY A 121 19.27 -10.55 -3.89
C GLY A 121 18.45 -9.39 -3.29
N LEU A 122 17.42 -8.91 -3.95
CA LEU A 122 16.47 -7.95 -3.33
C LEU A 122 15.69 -8.63 -2.19
N PRO A 123 15.41 -7.90 -1.08
CA PRO A 123 14.59 -8.42 -0.01
C PRO A 123 13.16 -8.72 -0.47
N VAL A 124 12.59 -9.82 0.03
CA VAL A 124 11.24 -10.27 -0.28
C VAL A 124 10.38 -10.27 0.98
N SER A 125 9.34 -9.45 0.99
CA SER A 125 8.36 -9.39 2.07
C SER A 125 7.01 -9.99 1.68
N VAL A 126 6.20 -10.29 2.71
CA VAL A 126 4.83 -10.78 2.55
C VAL A 126 3.87 -9.87 3.30
N LYS A 127 2.85 -9.34 2.63
CA LYS A 127 1.77 -8.60 3.29
C LYS A 127 0.53 -9.45 3.42
N THR A 128 0.14 -9.80 4.66
CA THR A 128 -0.94 -10.74 4.94
C THR A 128 -1.93 -10.25 6.01
N ARG A 129 -2.82 -11.14 6.46
CA ARG A 129 -3.82 -10.98 7.52
C ARG A 129 -3.69 -12.09 8.56
N ILE A 130 -4.36 -11.91 9.70
CA ILE A 130 -4.37 -12.87 10.81
C ILE A 130 -5.23 -14.13 10.55
N GLY A 131 -5.82 -14.26 9.39
CA GLY A 131 -6.63 -15.41 8.98
C GLY A 131 -7.61 -15.10 7.87
N TYR A 132 -8.29 -16.13 7.38
CA TYR A 132 -9.28 -16.03 6.32
C TYR A 132 -10.69 -15.81 6.90
N ASN A 133 -11.38 -16.86 7.37
CA ASN A 133 -12.70 -16.80 8.00
C ASN A 133 -12.61 -16.63 9.52
N LYS A 134 -11.58 -17.16 10.14
CA LYS A 134 -11.27 -17.14 11.57
C LYS A 134 -9.80 -16.79 11.79
N ILE A 135 -9.48 -16.39 12.98
CA ILE A 135 -8.11 -16.08 13.40
C ILE A 135 -7.34 -17.40 13.46
N VAL A 136 -6.20 -17.45 12.77
CA VAL A 136 -5.26 -18.58 12.71
C VAL A 136 -3.82 -18.05 12.72
N THR A 137 -3.57 -16.99 13.47
CA THR A 137 -2.32 -16.21 13.43
C THR A 137 -1.08 -17.08 13.59
N GLU A 138 -1.02 -17.89 14.65
CA GLU A 138 0.20 -18.64 14.97
C GLU A 138 0.49 -19.72 13.92
N GLU A 139 -0.52 -20.48 13.52
CA GLU A 139 -0.42 -21.50 12.47
C GLU A 139 0.02 -20.87 11.14
N TRP A 140 -0.67 -19.83 10.71
CA TRP A 140 -0.41 -19.18 9.42
C TRP A 140 0.97 -18.52 9.35
N ILE A 141 1.36 -17.80 10.40
CA ILE A 141 2.66 -17.13 10.44
C ILE A 141 3.81 -18.16 10.50
N SER A 142 3.62 -19.29 11.19
CA SER A 142 4.61 -20.37 11.20
C SER A 142 4.85 -20.93 9.80
N HIS A 143 3.80 -21.15 8.99
CA HIS A 143 3.97 -21.55 7.59
C HIS A 143 4.73 -20.52 6.74
N LEU A 144 4.48 -19.23 6.95
CA LEU A 144 5.22 -18.20 6.21
C LEU A 144 6.69 -18.14 6.60
N ILE A 145 6.99 -18.30 7.88
CA ILE A 145 8.37 -18.30 8.41
C ILE A 145 9.17 -19.46 7.81
N GLU A 146 8.57 -20.63 7.57
CA GLU A 146 9.24 -21.78 6.93
C GLU A 146 9.78 -21.45 5.53
N ALA A 147 9.20 -20.47 4.83
CA ALA A 147 9.67 -20.00 3.53
C ALA A 147 10.69 -18.85 3.62
N GLU A 148 11.07 -18.45 4.83
CA GLU A 148 12.13 -17.48 5.14
C GLU A 148 11.96 -16.14 4.37
N PRO A 149 10.80 -15.44 4.41
CA PRO A 149 10.71 -14.09 3.89
C PRO A 149 11.57 -13.13 4.74
N ASP A 150 12.09 -12.05 4.15
CA ASP A 150 12.87 -11.05 4.89
C ASP A 150 12.01 -10.25 5.87
N ALA A 151 10.72 -10.03 5.53
CA ALA A 151 9.77 -9.36 6.41
C ALA A 151 8.34 -9.89 6.23
N ILE A 152 7.54 -9.82 7.29
CA ILE A 152 6.10 -10.06 7.27
C ILE A 152 5.37 -8.80 7.71
N ILE A 153 4.47 -8.28 6.86
CA ILE A 153 3.56 -7.18 7.20
C ILE A 153 2.19 -7.77 7.50
N ILE A 154 1.74 -7.69 8.75
CA ILE A 154 0.51 -8.34 9.19
C ILE A 154 -0.61 -7.33 9.50
N HIS A 155 -1.75 -7.47 8.81
CA HIS A 155 -2.96 -6.71 9.12
C HIS A 155 -3.77 -7.45 10.19
N GLY A 156 -4.01 -6.79 11.34
CA GLY A 156 -4.71 -7.35 12.51
C GLY A 156 -6.21 -7.63 12.30
N ARG A 157 -6.61 -8.14 11.14
CA ARG A 157 -7.99 -8.57 10.82
C ARG A 157 -7.97 -9.78 9.91
N THR A 158 -8.99 -10.62 10.04
CA THR A 158 -9.24 -11.70 9.07
C THR A 158 -9.76 -11.12 7.73
N MET A 159 -9.75 -11.94 6.66
CA MET A 159 -10.35 -11.58 5.38
C MET A 159 -11.85 -11.27 5.55
N LYS A 160 -12.58 -12.10 6.29
CA LYS A 160 -14.03 -11.97 6.53
C LYS A 160 -14.40 -10.70 7.28
N GLU A 161 -13.60 -10.27 8.22
CA GLU A 161 -13.80 -9.03 8.98
C GLU A 161 -13.59 -7.78 8.12
N MET A 162 -12.75 -7.85 7.09
CA MET A 162 -12.40 -6.73 6.21
C MET A 162 -11.90 -5.50 7.01
N SER A 163 -12.77 -4.51 7.28
CA SER A 163 -12.51 -3.34 8.11
C SER A 163 -13.71 -3.00 9.02
N LYS A 164 -14.54 -4.00 9.33
CA LYS A 164 -15.80 -3.82 10.08
C LYS A 164 -15.63 -3.86 11.58
N VAL A 165 -14.51 -4.37 12.08
CA VAL A 165 -14.15 -4.47 13.50
C VAL A 165 -12.82 -3.73 13.74
N PRO A 166 -12.46 -3.38 14.98
CA PRO A 166 -11.11 -2.91 15.29
C PRO A 166 -10.03 -3.93 14.93
N ALA A 167 -8.81 -3.47 14.65
CA ALA A 167 -7.67 -4.36 14.42
C ALA A 167 -7.28 -5.07 15.73
N HIS A 168 -7.06 -6.38 15.65
CA HIS A 168 -6.63 -7.23 16.75
C HIS A 168 -5.13 -7.13 16.97
N TRP A 169 -4.68 -6.09 17.68
CA TRP A 169 -3.24 -5.84 17.90
C TRP A 169 -2.57 -6.92 18.73
N ASP A 170 -3.30 -7.59 19.64
CA ASP A 170 -2.77 -8.72 20.42
C ASP A 170 -2.37 -9.91 19.51
N GLU A 171 -3.12 -10.13 18.43
CA GLU A 171 -2.76 -11.13 17.42
C GLU A 171 -1.49 -10.74 16.64
N ILE A 172 -1.31 -9.45 16.35
CA ILE A 172 -0.06 -8.95 15.77
C ILE A 172 1.11 -9.19 16.75
N GLY A 173 0.89 -8.98 18.04
CA GLY A 173 1.87 -9.28 19.09
C GLY A 173 2.28 -10.76 19.15
N LYS A 174 1.34 -11.70 18.98
CA LYS A 174 1.65 -13.14 18.88
C LYS A 174 2.54 -13.42 17.67
N ALA A 175 2.20 -12.85 16.50
CA ALA A 175 3.04 -12.98 15.30
C ALA A 175 4.45 -12.43 15.52
N ALA A 176 4.58 -11.31 16.24
CA ALA A 176 5.89 -10.71 16.54
C ALA A 176 6.81 -11.64 17.34
N VAL A 177 6.25 -12.40 18.29
CA VAL A 177 7.01 -13.39 19.06
C VAL A 177 7.58 -14.49 18.18
N LEU A 178 6.78 -15.00 17.22
CA LEU A 178 7.19 -16.03 16.28
C LEU A 178 8.26 -15.52 15.32
N CYS A 179 8.01 -14.37 14.67
CA CYS A 179 8.94 -13.76 13.69
C CYS A 179 10.30 -13.45 14.33
N ARG A 180 10.33 -12.89 15.55
CA ARG A 180 11.56 -12.57 16.27
C ARG A 180 12.41 -13.83 16.55
N LYS A 181 11.77 -14.94 16.92
CA LYS A 181 12.47 -16.23 17.16
C LYS A 181 13.12 -16.76 15.87
N ALA A 182 12.51 -16.47 14.72
CA ALA A 182 12.96 -16.91 13.41
C ALA A 182 13.91 -15.91 12.71
N GLY A 183 14.12 -14.72 13.28
CA GLY A 183 14.94 -13.67 12.65
C GLY A 183 14.26 -12.98 11.47
N VAL A 184 12.92 -13.05 11.34
CA VAL A 184 12.12 -12.41 10.30
C VAL A 184 11.61 -11.07 10.81
N LEU A 185 11.76 -9.98 10.04
CA LEU A 185 11.22 -8.67 10.42
C LEU A 185 9.69 -8.69 10.42
N ILE A 186 9.09 -7.99 11.41
CA ILE A 186 7.64 -7.95 11.58
C ILE A 186 7.10 -6.52 11.63
N ILE A 187 6.19 -6.21 10.71
CA ILE A 187 5.57 -4.89 10.56
C ILE A 187 4.07 -4.99 10.85
N GLY A 188 3.59 -4.20 11.82
CA GLY A 188 2.16 -4.18 12.19
C GLY A 188 1.35 -3.27 11.27
N ASN A 189 0.10 -3.64 11.00
CA ASN A 189 -0.82 -2.83 10.20
C ASN A 189 -2.26 -2.91 10.74
N GLY A 190 -2.93 -1.77 10.81
CA GLY A 190 -4.35 -1.67 11.17
C GLY A 190 -4.66 -0.45 12.04
N ASP A 191 -5.60 0.38 11.60
CA ASP A 191 -6.22 1.51 12.34
C ASP A 191 -5.26 2.55 12.96
N ILE A 192 -4.07 2.70 12.42
CA ILE A 192 -3.10 3.72 12.88
C ILE A 192 -3.56 5.09 12.39
N LYS A 193 -3.82 6.01 13.29
CA LYS A 193 -4.36 7.34 13.02
C LYS A 193 -3.31 8.45 13.10
N THR A 194 -2.25 8.27 13.89
CA THR A 194 -1.16 9.23 14.05
C THR A 194 0.19 8.54 14.04
N HIS A 195 1.24 9.27 13.70
CA HIS A 195 2.62 8.77 13.74
C HIS A 195 3.00 8.30 15.15
N ALA A 196 2.67 9.08 16.19
CA ALA A 196 2.94 8.75 17.58
C ALA A 196 2.26 7.43 18.00
N GLU A 197 0.98 7.23 17.63
CA GLU A 197 0.26 5.98 17.87
C GLU A 197 0.97 4.79 17.19
N GLY A 198 1.48 5.00 15.98
CA GLY A 198 2.23 3.97 15.24
C GLY A 198 3.50 3.53 16.00
N LEU A 199 4.29 4.49 16.46
CA LEU A 199 5.51 4.23 17.26
C LEU A 199 5.19 3.55 18.60
N GLU A 200 4.14 4.00 19.30
CA GLU A 200 3.69 3.39 20.55
C GLU A 200 3.30 1.92 20.35
N LYS A 201 2.52 1.62 19.30
CA LYS A 201 2.14 0.24 18.96
C LYS A 201 3.34 -0.62 18.58
N ALA A 202 4.29 -0.09 17.80
CA ALA A 202 5.53 -0.81 17.49
C ALA A 202 6.27 -1.20 18.77
N LYS A 203 6.44 -0.27 19.70
CA LYS A 203 7.08 -0.52 20.99
C LYS A 203 6.29 -1.50 21.85
N GLN A 204 4.97 -1.31 21.99
CA GLN A 204 4.09 -2.12 22.84
C GLN A 204 4.08 -3.60 22.43
N TYR A 205 4.03 -3.86 21.12
CA TYR A 205 3.92 -5.23 20.57
C TYR A 205 5.26 -5.79 20.08
N GLY A 206 6.36 -5.05 20.25
CA GLY A 206 7.71 -5.48 19.89
C GLY A 206 7.89 -5.70 18.39
N LEU A 207 7.44 -4.75 17.59
CA LEU A 207 7.50 -4.77 16.13
C LEU A 207 8.71 -3.97 15.64
N ASP A 208 9.21 -4.32 14.46
CA ASP A 208 10.27 -3.57 13.78
C ASP A 208 9.74 -2.29 13.13
N GLY A 209 8.42 -2.18 12.94
CA GLY A 209 7.79 -1.01 12.41
C GLY A 209 6.27 -1.16 12.25
N VAL A 210 5.65 -0.14 11.66
CA VAL A 210 4.23 -0.14 11.33
C VAL A 210 3.97 0.32 9.91
N MET A 211 3.05 -0.33 9.22
CA MET A 211 2.60 0.10 7.90
C MET A 211 1.31 0.91 8.02
N VAL A 212 1.31 2.10 7.44
CA VAL A 212 0.14 2.99 7.42
C VAL A 212 -0.56 2.91 6.07
N GLY A 213 -1.87 2.71 6.10
CA GLY A 213 -2.70 2.73 4.89
C GLY A 213 -3.55 4.01 4.84
N ARG A 214 -4.78 3.92 5.32
CA ARG A 214 -5.77 5.01 5.25
C ARG A 214 -5.43 6.25 6.06
N GLY A 215 -4.53 6.15 7.04
CA GLY A 215 -4.14 7.28 7.89
C GLY A 215 -3.61 8.49 7.11
N VAL A 216 -2.88 8.25 6.01
CA VAL A 216 -2.33 9.33 5.16
C VAL A 216 -3.38 10.17 4.44
N PHE A 217 -4.64 9.70 4.31
CA PHE A 217 -5.73 10.46 3.70
C PHE A 217 -6.26 11.59 4.57
N SER A 218 -6.07 11.51 5.86
CA SER A 218 -6.43 12.61 6.77
C SER A 218 -5.29 13.62 6.92
N ASN A 219 -4.06 13.21 6.61
CA ASN A 219 -2.87 14.03 6.83
C ASN A 219 -1.73 13.65 5.87
N PRO A 220 -1.44 14.43 4.81
CA PRO A 220 -0.28 14.20 3.95
C PRO A 220 1.07 14.32 4.66
N TRP A 221 1.13 14.99 5.81
CA TRP A 221 2.32 15.13 6.67
C TRP A 221 2.40 14.05 7.76
N PHE A 222 1.72 12.94 7.59
CA PHE A 222 1.55 11.89 8.59
C PHE A 222 2.87 11.39 9.20
N PHE A 223 3.92 11.24 8.38
CA PHE A 223 5.21 10.71 8.83
C PHE A 223 6.16 11.77 9.40
N ASN A 224 5.78 13.05 9.41
CA ASN A 224 6.56 14.12 10.03
C ASN A 224 5.93 14.59 11.34
N PRO A 225 6.43 14.12 12.50
CA PRO A 225 5.85 14.50 13.80
C PRO A 225 6.00 15.98 14.15
N SER A 226 6.90 16.69 13.45
CA SER A 226 7.14 18.14 13.69
C SER A 226 6.14 19.03 12.97
N VAL A 227 5.27 18.47 12.11
CA VAL A 227 4.26 19.23 11.36
C VAL A 227 2.88 18.96 11.94
N ASP A 228 2.26 19.99 12.51
CA ASP A 228 0.83 19.96 12.82
C ASP A 228 0.02 20.27 11.55
N PRO A 229 -0.77 19.35 10.99
CA PRO A 229 -1.58 19.61 9.81
C PRO A 229 -2.66 20.68 10.01
N ALA A 230 -3.01 21.01 11.26
CA ALA A 230 -3.96 22.08 11.58
C ALA A 230 -3.38 23.47 11.32
N THR A 231 -2.06 23.62 11.34
CA THR A 231 -1.38 24.90 11.05
C THR A 231 -1.25 25.18 9.55
N LYS A 232 -1.54 24.19 8.68
CA LYS A 232 -1.45 24.34 7.23
C LYS A 232 -2.59 25.19 6.68
N THR A 233 -2.21 26.24 5.94
CA THR A 233 -3.18 27.17 5.37
C THR A 233 -3.98 26.52 4.22
N PRO A 234 -5.17 27.07 3.86
CA PRO A 234 -5.92 26.64 2.69
C PRO A 234 -5.07 26.70 1.41
N GLU A 235 -4.26 27.74 1.23
CA GLU A 235 -3.40 27.97 0.07
C GLU A 235 -2.32 26.89 -0.08
N GLU A 236 -1.67 26.49 1.03
CA GLU A 236 -0.71 25.37 1.03
C GLU A 236 -1.37 24.07 0.61
N LYS A 237 -2.56 23.77 1.14
CA LYS A 237 -3.32 22.56 0.81
C LYS A 237 -3.82 22.56 -0.65
N ILE A 238 -4.31 23.71 -1.14
CA ILE A 238 -4.71 23.91 -2.54
C ILE A 238 -3.51 23.71 -3.48
N THR A 239 -2.35 24.23 -3.12
CA THR A 239 -1.11 24.06 -3.89
C THR A 239 -0.73 22.58 -4.03
N LEU A 240 -0.87 21.79 -2.95
CA LEU A 240 -0.66 20.35 -3.00
C LEU A 240 -1.70 19.65 -3.91
N LEU A 241 -2.97 20.06 -3.87
CA LEU A 241 -3.98 19.52 -4.77
C LEU A 241 -3.64 19.80 -6.23
N LYS A 242 -3.28 21.04 -6.57
CA LYS A 242 -2.85 21.42 -7.93
C LYS A 242 -1.67 20.55 -8.39
N LYS A 243 -0.66 20.36 -7.51
CA LYS A 243 0.49 19.49 -7.79
C LYS A 243 0.05 18.05 -8.03
N HIS A 244 -0.83 17.49 -7.20
CA HIS A 244 -1.31 16.12 -7.35
C HIS A 244 -2.08 15.93 -8.66
N VAL A 245 -2.99 16.85 -9.01
CA VAL A 245 -3.74 16.80 -10.28
C VAL A 245 -2.79 16.84 -11.48
N LYS A 246 -1.75 17.67 -11.44
CA LYS A 246 -0.71 17.72 -12.47
C LYS A 246 0.01 16.38 -12.61
N LEU A 247 0.57 15.86 -11.52
CA LEU A 247 1.28 14.58 -11.49
C LEU A 247 0.41 13.40 -11.94
N PHE A 248 -0.86 13.36 -11.51
CA PHE A 248 -1.81 12.34 -11.95
C PHE A 248 -2.03 12.39 -13.47
N THR A 249 -2.23 13.58 -14.01
CA THR A 249 -2.46 13.75 -15.45
C THR A 249 -1.21 13.39 -16.27
N GLU A 250 -0.02 13.73 -15.78
CA GLU A 250 1.25 13.37 -16.42
C GLU A 250 1.51 11.85 -16.40
N LEU A 251 1.17 11.19 -15.29
CA LEU A 251 1.34 9.74 -15.14
C LEU A 251 0.36 8.94 -15.99
N TRP A 252 -0.90 9.32 -15.95
CA TRP A 252 -1.97 8.49 -16.49
C TRP A 252 -2.48 8.94 -17.86
N GLY A 253 -2.40 10.24 -18.19
CA GLY A 253 -2.98 10.78 -19.41
C GLY A 253 -4.45 10.32 -19.57
N ASN A 254 -4.75 9.63 -20.65
CA ASN A 254 -6.07 9.05 -20.92
C ASN A 254 -6.22 7.59 -20.45
N ASN A 255 -5.17 7.00 -19.85
CA ASN A 255 -5.19 5.60 -19.43
C ASN A 255 -6.01 5.35 -18.15
N LYS A 256 -6.30 6.42 -17.39
CA LYS A 256 -7.10 6.33 -16.15
C LYS A 256 -8.11 7.46 -16.09
N HIS A 257 -9.35 7.12 -15.75
CA HIS A 257 -10.43 8.09 -15.67
C HIS A 257 -10.17 9.13 -14.57
N PHE A 258 -10.42 10.42 -14.87
CA PHE A 258 -10.14 11.51 -13.93
C PHE A 258 -10.93 11.41 -12.62
N ASP A 259 -12.08 10.73 -12.61
CA ASP A 259 -12.88 10.50 -11.40
C ASP A 259 -12.11 9.84 -10.26
N VAL A 260 -10.99 9.16 -10.56
CA VAL A 260 -10.08 8.62 -9.54
C VAL A 260 -9.52 9.73 -8.64
N MET A 261 -9.30 10.93 -9.17
CA MET A 261 -8.82 12.08 -8.39
C MET A 261 -9.83 12.59 -7.36
N LYS A 262 -11.12 12.40 -7.59
CA LYS A 262 -12.19 12.93 -6.71
C LYS A 262 -12.10 12.41 -5.27
N LYS A 263 -11.63 11.17 -5.07
CA LYS A 263 -11.42 10.62 -3.71
C LYS A 263 -10.36 11.37 -2.91
N PHE A 264 -9.43 12.05 -3.58
CA PHE A 264 -8.35 12.79 -2.93
C PHE A 264 -8.72 14.23 -2.59
N PHE A 265 -9.80 14.79 -3.15
CA PHE A 265 -10.15 16.19 -2.88
C PHE A 265 -10.33 16.48 -1.39
N LYS A 266 -10.90 15.53 -0.62
CA LYS A 266 -11.04 15.68 0.83
C LYS A 266 -9.71 15.68 1.59
N VAL A 267 -8.68 15.08 1.03
CA VAL A 267 -7.33 15.07 1.64
C VAL A 267 -6.80 16.50 1.78
N TYR A 268 -7.03 17.31 0.75
CA TYR A 268 -6.53 18.67 0.66
C TYR A 268 -7.54 19.72 1.09
N ILE A 269 -8.77 19.62 0.58
CA ILE A 269 -9.81 20.63 0.77
C ILE A 269 -10.63 20.27 2.02
N SER A 270 -10.08 20.56 3.20
CA SER A 270 -10.73 20.29 4.49
C SER A 270 -10.12 21.14 5.62
N GLY A 271 -10.92 21.46 6.63
CA GLY A 271 -10.45 22.09 7.86
C GLY A 271 -10.53 23.63 7.87
N TRP A 272 -11.25 24.26 6.94
CA TRP A 272 -11.52 25.69 6.92
C TRP A 272 -12.94 26.00 6.45
N GLU A 273 -13.39 27.23 6.67
CA GLU A 273 -14.70 27.72 6.21
C GLU A 273 -14.76 27.76 4.68
N GLY A 274 -15.87 27.28 4.07
CA GLY A 274 -16.00 27.18 2.61
C GLY A 274 -15.38 25.93 1.97
N ALA A 275 -14.60 25.13 2.71
CA ALA A 275 -13.97 23.93 2.16
C ALA A 275 -14.99 22.89 1.66
N LYS A 276 -16.16 22.79 2.29
CA LYS A 276 -17.20 21.85 1.89
C LYS A 276 -17.80 22.25 0.53
N GLU A 277 -18.11 23.53 0.37
CA GLU A 277 -18.67 24.12 -0.84
C GLU A 277 -17.68 23.95 -2.01
N LEU A 278 -16.42 24.32 -1.81
CA LEU A 278 -15.37 24.13 -2.81
C LEU A 278 -15.24 22.65 -3.24
N ARG A 279 -15.27 21.70 -2.27
CA ARG A 279 -15.26 20.26 -2.63
C ARG A 279 -16.48 19.86 -3.47
N MET A 280 -17.67 20.36 -3.17
CA MET A 280 -18.86 20.04 -3.94
C MET A 280 -18.73 20.50 -5.39
N GLU A 281 -18.14 21.65 -5.64
CA GLU A 281 -17.85 22.12 -6.99
C GLU A 281 -16.75 21.28 -7.65
N LEU A 282 -15.66 21.00 -6.96
CA LEU A 282 -14.58 20.14 -7.46
C LEU A 282 -15.06 18.73 -7.84
N MET A 283 -16.06 18.17 -7.14
CA MET A 283 -16.62 16.86 -7.48
C MET A 283 -17.33 16.83 -8.86
N LYS A 284 -17.67 18.00 -9.44
CA LYS A 284 -18.25 18.13 -10.79
C LYS A 284 -17.17 18.11 -11.88
N SER A 285 -15.89 18.33 -11.54
CA SER A 285 -14.78 18.40 -12.49
C SER A 285 -14.60 17.08 -13.26
N LYS A 286 -14.29 17.17 -14.54
CA LYS A 286 -14.07 16.04 -15.44
C LYS A 286 -12.61 15.90 -15.88
N ASN A 287 -11.81 16.95 -15.68
CA ASN A 287 -10.41 17.05 -16.09
C ASN A 287 -9.65 18.07 -15.22
N LYS A 288 -8.34 18.21 -15.50
CA LYS A 288 -7.48 19.15 -14.77
C LYS A 288 -7.85 20.62 -15.00
N GLU A 289 -8.35 20.95 -16.18
CA GLU A 289 -8.75 22.33 -16.57
C GLU A 289 -9.92 22.81 -15.74
N ASP A 290 -10.90 21.93 -15.49
CA ASP A 290 -12.06 22.24 -14.61
C ASP A 290 -11.59 22.51 -13.18
N VAL A 291 -10.66 21.68 -12.66
CA VAL A 291 -10.08 21.89 -11.32
C VAL A 291 -9.30 23.21 -11.27
N ALA A 292 -8.49 23.51 -12.30
CA ALA A 292 -7.71 24.73 -12.34
C ALA A 292 -8.60 25.97 -12.29
N LYS A 293 -9.71 26.01 -13.05
CA LYS A 293 -10.67 27.13 -13.03
C LYS A 293 -11.24 27.38 -11.62
N LEU A 294 -11.60 26.32 -10.90
CA LEU A 294 -12.18 26.43 -9.54
C LEU A 294 -11.16 26.83 -8.47
N LEU A 295 -9.85 26.59 -8.72
CA LEU A 295 -8.79 26.90 -7.75
C LEU A 295 -8.04 28.21 -8.05
N ILE A 296 -8.45 28.96 -9.07
CA ILE A 296 -7.91 30.32 -9.36
C ILE A 296 -8.64 31.38 -8.56
N SER A 297 -9.89 31.12 -8.17
CA SER A 297 -10.71 31.97 -7.31
C SER A 297 -10.35 31.74 -5.84
#